data_ac625b9ad4cae497f5b1b1acda4d8199
#
_entry.id   ac625b9ad4cae497f5b1b1acda4d8199
#
_cell.length_a   1.000
_cell.length_b   1.000
_cell.length_c   1.000
_cell.angle_alpha   90.00
_cell.angle_beta   90.00
_cell.angle_gamma   90.00
#
_symmetry.space_group_name_H-M   'P 1'
#
loop_
_entity.id
_entity.type
_entity.pdbx_description
1 polymer ?
#
loop_
_entity_poly.entity_id
_entity_poly.type
_entity_poly.pdbx_seq_one_letter_code
_entity_poly.pdbx_strand_id
1 'polypeptide(L)'
;PYINIDPGTLNPYEHGECYVTDDGQETDLDLGHYERFTGIQTTRNNNVTTGRIYQSVIEKERRGDYLGKTIQVIPHITDEIKRDMLYLGKKNHYDFVITEIGGTVGDIESLPFLEAIRQLKWELGRNAVCVHLTYVPYLSAAGELKTKPTQHSVKELQSLGIQPDILVLRTEHELSAGLRKKVANFCNVSPDAVV
;
A
#
# COMPACT_ATOMS: atom_id res chain seq x y z
N PRO A 1 2.98 0.24 8.00
CA PRO A 1 3.64 1.56 8.25
C PRO A 1 4.07 1.78 9.71
N TYR A 2 4.47 0.72 10.44
CA TYR A 2 4.99 0.85 11.80
C TYR A 2 6.49 1.26 11.81
N ILE A 3 6.94 1.80 12.95
CA ILE A 3 8.33 2.30 13.14
C ILE A 3 9.33 1.18 13.45
N ASN A 4 8.89 -0.03 13.78
CA ASN A 4 9.78 -1.18 13.96
C ASN A 4 10.56 -1.45 12.68
N ILE A 5 11.83 -1.83 12.82
CA ILE A 5 12.70 -2.16 11.68
C ILE A 5 12.18 -3.40 10.94
N ASP A 6 11.71 -4.37 11.70
CA ASP A 6 11.05 -5.59 11.24
C ASP A 6 10.04 -6.07 12.31
N PRO A 7 9.21 -7.08 12.04
CA PRO A 7 8.22 -7.56 13.00
C PRO A 7 8.75 -8.54 14.04
N GLY A 8 10.04 -8.88 14.05
CA GLY A 8 10.61 -9.92 14.89
C GLY A 8 10.50 -9.70 16.39
N THR A 9 10.41 -8.44 16.82
CA THR A 9 10.23 -8.07 18.23
C THR A 9 8.78 -7.71 18.58
N LEU A 10 7.86 -7.77 17.63
CA LEU A 10 6.46 -7.47 17.87
C LEU A 10 5.77 -8.61 18.63
N ASN A 11 4.81 -8.24 19.48
CA ASN A 11 4.01 -9.22 20.20
C ASN A 11 3.10 -9.97 19.21
N PRO A 12 3.24 -11.32 19.07
CA PRO A 12 2.44 -12.08 18.11
C PRO A 12 0.93 -12.08 18.43
N TYR A 13 0.54 -11.84 19.68
CA TYR A 13 -0.88 -11.70 20.05
C TYR A 13 -1.51 -10.39 19.57
N GLU A 14 -0.70 -9.37 19.35
CA GLU A 14 -1.17 -8.06 18.86
C GLU A 14 -0.98 -7.89 17.35
N HIS A 15 0.12 -8.41 16.82
CA HIS A 15 0.52 -8.19 15.41
C HIS A 15 0.30 -9.43 14.52
N GLY A 16 0.20 -10.62 15.12
CA GLY A 16 0.24 -11.89 14.39
C GLY A 16 1.65 -12.48 14.32
N GLU A 17 1.76 -13.64 13.71
CA GLU A 17 3.02 -14.35 13.53
C GLU A 17 3.89 -13.67 12.45
N CYS A 18 5.21 -13.80 12.61
CA CYS A 18 6.16 -13.38 11.58
C CYS A 18 6.35 -14.49 10.54
N TYR A 19 6.58 -14.07 9.30
CA TYR A 19 7.07 -14.94 8.24
C TYR A 19 8.56 -14.69 8.01
N VAL A 20 9.35 -15.75 7.92
CA VAL A 20 10.80 -15.64 7.65
C VAL A 20 11.06 -16.06 6.21
N THR A 21 11.63 -15.16 5.43
CA THR A 21 12.03 -15.44 4.03
C THR A 21 13.25 -16.36 3.97
N ASP A 22 13.51 -16.98 2.83
CA ASP A 22 14.66 -17.89 2.65
C ASP A 22 16.01 -17.21 2.90
N ASP A 23 16.09 -15.89 2.71
CA ASP A 23 17.29 -15.10 3.03
C ASP A 23 17.36 -14.63 4.49
N GLY A 24 16.48 -15.16 5.36
CA GLY A 24 16.51 -14.98 6.81
C GLY A 24 15.90 -13.66 7.31
N GLN A 25 15.16 -12.93 6.47
CA GLN A 25 14.48 -11.71 6.89
C GLN A 25 13.15 -12.04 7.56
N GLU A 26 12.93 -11.49 8.75
CA GLU A 26 11.62 -11.47 9.39
C GLU A 26 10.73 -10.44 8.72
N THR A 27 9.51 -10.85 8.37
CA THR A 27 8.53 -10.05 7.62
C THR A 27 7.13 -10.29 8.15
N ASP A 28 6.17 -9.50 7.68
CA ASP A 28 4.76 -9.75 7.95
C ASP A 28 4.30 -11.08 7.34
N LEU A 29 3.32 -11.70 7.99
CA LEU A 29 2.77 -13.00 7.59
C LEU A 29 2.23 -13.01 6.15
N ASP A 30 1.81 -11.86 5.66
CA ASP A 30 1.25 -11.71 4.32
C ASP A 30 2.21 -12.17 3.21
N LEU A 31 3.53 -12.03 3.39
CA LEU A 31 4.50 -12.55 2.42
C LEU A 31 4.37 -14.05 2.22
N GLY A 32 4.15 -14.82 3.28
CA GLY A 32 3.91 -16.25 3.20
C GLY A 32 2.65 -16.60 2.40
N HIS A 33 1.61 -15.77 2.51
CA HIS A 33 0.41 -15.91 1.69
C HIS A 33 0.70 -15.59 0.22
N TYR A 34 1.44 -14.52 -0.05
CA TYR A 34 1.81 -14.15 -1.42
C TYR A 34 2.64 -15.24 -2.10
N GLU A 35 3.62 -15.83 -1.42
CA GLU A 35 4.37 -16.98 -1.93
C GLU A 35 3.47 -18.15 -2.28
N ARG A 36 2.52 -18.48 -1.39
CA ARG A 36 1.58 -19.59 -1.60
C ARG A 36 0.72 -19.40 -2.84
N PHE A 37 0.23 -18.17 -3.08
CA PHE A 37 -0.65 -17.90 -4.21
C PHE A 37 0.09 -17.66 -5.53
N THR A 38 1.28 -17.11 -5.50
CA THR A 38 2.04 -16.75 -6.70
C THR A 38 3.05 -17.82 -7.12
N GLY A 39 3.49 -18.66 -6.18
CA GLY A 39 4.60 -19.61 -6.39
C GLY A 39 5.96 -18.90 -6.52
N ILE A 40 6.06 -17.63 -6.19
CA ILE A 40 7.29 -16.82 -6.27
C ILE A 40 7.87 -16.70 -4.87
N GLN A 41 9.14 -17.10 -4.69
CA GLN A 41 9.85 -16.89 -3.45
C GLN A 41 10.10 -15.40 -3.19
N THR A 42 9.84 -14.98 -1.97
CA THR A 42 10.10 -13.62 -1.52
C THR A 42 11.44 -13.51 -0.78
N THR A 43 11.95 -12.31 -0.72
CA THR A 43 13.21 -11.96 -0.08
C THR A 43 13.02 -10.72 0.80
N ARG A 44 14.07 -10.32 1.52
CA ARG A 44 14.08 -9.07 2.30
C ARG A 44 13.66 -7.82 1.54
N ASN A 45 13.70 -7.85 0.21
CA ASN A 45 13.33 -6.72 -0.63
C ASN A 45 11.83 -6.65 -0.93
N ASN A 46 11.08 -7.67 -0.53
CA ASN A 46 9.63 -7.74 -0.74
C ASN A 46 8.83 -7.16 0.42
N ASN A 47 9.49 -6.83 1.54
CA ASN A 47 8.85 -6.18 2.69
C ASN A 47 9.67 -4.98 3.14
N VAL A 48 9.01 -3.85 3.34
CA VAL A 48 9.64 -2.59 3.75
C VAL A 48 8.81 -1.94 4.83
N THR A 49 9.42 -1.69 6.00
CA THR A 49 8.77 -0.98 7.10
C THR A 49 9.13 0.50 7.08
N THR A 50 8.30 1.32 7.72
CA THR A 50 8.62 2.74 7.93
C THR A 50 9.97 2.88 8.67
N GLY A 51 10.20 2.05 9.70
CA GLY A 51 11.44 2.08 10.46
C GLY A 51 12.68 1.87 9.59
N ARG A 52 12.66 0.89 8.68
CA ARG A 52 13.77 0.66 7.73
C ARG A 52 14.02 1.84 6.80
N ILE A 53 12.96 2.46 6.29
CA ILE A 53 13.09 3.64 5.42
C ILE A 53 13.77 4.79 6.17
N TYR A 54 13.26 5.13 7.36
CA TYR A 54 13.82 6.21 8.16
C TYR A 54 15.23 5.91 8.62
N GLN A 55 15.51 4.69 9.06
CA GLN A 55 16.86 4.26 9.44
C GLN A 55 17.84 4.46 8.27
N SER A 56 17.48 3.99 7.07
CA SER A 56 18.32 4.13 5.89
C SER A 56 18.66 5.61 5.59
N VAL A 57 17.66 6.48 5.65
CA VAL A 57 17.87 7.92 5.40
C VAL A 57 18.70 8.57 6.50
N ILE A 58 18.48 8.25 7.77
CA ILE A 58 19.24 8.78 8.90
C ILE A 58 20.70 8.30 8.82
N GLU A 59 20.94 7.03 8.52
CA GLU A 59 22.30 6.51 8.36
C GLU A 59 23.06 7.18 7.20
N LYS A 60 22.39 7.44 6.08
CA LYS A 60 22.97 8.21 4.96
C LYS A 60 23.30 9.64 5.38
N GLU A 61 22.42 10.29 6.12
CA GLU A 61 22.68 11.63 6.67
C GLU A 61 23.93 11.63 7.57
N ARG A 62 24.01 10.68 8.51
CA ARG A 62 25.14 10.55 9.44
C ARG A 62 26.47 10.26 8.73
N ARG A 63 26.45 9.57 7.62
CA ARG A 63 27.67 9.35 6.78
C ARG A 63 28.04 10.55 5.92
N GLY A 64 27.18 11.56 5.80
CA GLY A 64 27.42 12.74 4.97
C GLY A 64 27.01 12.56 3.51
N ASP A 65 26.27 11.53 3.16
CA ASP A 65 25.87 11.20 1.77
C ASP A 65 25.07 12.34 1.11
N TYR A 66 24.44 13.19 1.90
CA TYR A 66 23.66 14.33 1.42
C TYR A 66 24.39 15.66 1.36
N LEU A 67 25.71 15.66 1.63
CA LEU A 67 26.59 16.84 1.47
C LEU A 67 26.09 18.10 2.21
N GLY A 68 25.57 17.94 3.43
CA GLY A 68 25.09 19.05 4.26
C GLY A 68 23.71 19.62 3.90
N LYS A 69 22.97 18.95 3.02
CA LYS A 69 21.58 19.34 2.71
C LYS A 69 20.68 19.13 3.91
N THR A 70 19.62 19.94 4.02
CA THR A 70 18.53 19.70 4.95
C THR A 70 17.74 18.48 4.49
N ILE A 71 17.58 17.47 5.36
CA ILE A 71 16.87 16.23 5.04
C ILE A 71 15.43 16.36 5.51
N GLN A 72 14.48 16.06 4.61
CA GLN A 72 13.05 16.22 4.80
C GLN A 72 12.30 14.97 4.33
N VAL A 73 11.03 14.83 4.71
CA VAL A 73 10.19 13.73 4.23
C VAL A 73 10.11 13.76 2.71
N ILE A 74 9.84 14.93 2.13
CA ILE A 74 9.92 15.16 0.69
C ILE A 74 11.19 15.99 0.41
N PRO A 75 12.11 15.51 -0.42
CA PRO A 75 12.05 14.29 -1.23
C PRO A 75 12.70 13.04 -0.60
N HIS A 76 13.44 13.15 0.51
CA HIS A 76 14.41 12.13 0.90
C HIS A 76 13.76 10.80 1.35
N ILE A 77 12.69 10.87 2.15
CA ILE A 77 11.93 9.68 2.57
C ILE A 77 11.11 9.15 1.40
N THR A 78 10.46 10.02 0.63
CA THR A 78 9.64 9.59 -0.52
C THR A 78 10.49 8.96 -1.63
N ASP A 79 11.69 9.47 -1.88
CA ASP A 79 12.60 8.88 -2.87
C ASP A 79 13.13 7.51 -2.42
N GLU A 80 13.39 7.34 -1.13
CA GLU A 80 13.77 6.04 -0.55
C GLU A 80 12.66 5.01 -0.72
N ILE A 81 11.40 5.38 -0.43
CA ILE A 81 10.21 4.54 -0.62
C ILE A 81 10.06 4.16 -2.11
N LYS A 82 10.12 5.15 -3.00
CA LYS A 82 10.00 4.92 -4.46
C LYS A 82 11.12 4.00 -4.98
N ARG A 83 12.34 4.18 -4.51
CA ARG A 83 13.47 3.32 -4.86
C ARG A 83 13.16 1.86 -4.52
N ASP A 84 12.68 1.60 -3.30
CA ASP A 84 12.40 0.24 -2.84
C ASP A 84 11.23 -0.38 -3.61
N MET A 85 10.16 0.38 -3.90
CA MET A 85 9.05 -0.07 -4.73
C MET A 85 9.49 -0.47 -6.15
N LEU A 86 10.43 0.26 -6.73
CA LEU A 86 10.91 0.01 -8.09
C LEU A 86 12.03 -1.04 -8.17
N TYR A 87 12.62 -1.40 -7.03
CA TYR A 87 13.81 -2.23 -6.99
C TYR A 87 13.61 -3.61 -7.64
N LEU A 88 12.53 -4.30 -7.27
CA LEU A 88 12.25 -5.65 -7.77
C LEU A 88 12.01 -5.68 -9.28
N GLY A 89 11.27 -4.72 -9.80
CA GLY A 89 11.01 -4.60 -11.22
C GLY A 89 12.28 -4.33 -12.04
N LYS A 90 13.19 -3.52 -11.51
CA LYS A 90 14.49 -3.24 -12.16
C LYS A 90 15.43 -4.44 -12.13
N LYS A 91 15.39 -5.23 -11.06
CA LYS A 91 16.31 -6.37 -10.87
C LYS A 91 15.90 -7.61 -11.63
N ASN A 92 14.61 -7.93 -11.71
CA ASN A 92 14.10 -9.25 -12.10
C ASN A 92 13.20 -9.16 -13.33
N HIS A 93 13.23 -8.33 -14.23
CA HIS A 93 12.45 -8.30 -15.49
C HIS A 93 10.99 -8.84 -15.37
N TYR A 94 10.30 -8.46 -14.29
CA TYR A 94 8.89 -8.82 -14.09
C TYR A 94 7.99 -7.99 -15.02
N ASP A 95 6.94 -8.61 -15.56
CA ASP A 95 5.91 -7.92 -16.32
C ASP A 95 5.06 -7.02 -15.41
N PHE A 96 4.84 -7.47 -14.16
CA PHE A 96 4.09 -6.74 -13.15
C PHE A 96 4.79 -6.79 -11.79
N VAL A 97 4.76 -5.67 -11.08
CA VAL A 97 5.13 -5.58 -9.66
C VAL A 97 3.92 -5.06 -8.90
N ILE A 98 3.41 -5.87 -7.99
CA ILE A 98 2.28 -5.50 -7.14
C ILE A 98 2.86 -5.06 -5.80
N THR A 99 2.63 -3.80 -5.44
CA THR A 99 3.03 -3.24 -4.15
C THR A 99 1.80 -2.99 -3.30
N GLU A 100 1.71 -3.65 -2.16
CA GLU A 100 0.68 -3.42 -1.18
C GLU A 100 1.14 -2.36 -0.17
N ILE A 101 0.29 -1.41 0.13
CA ILE A 101 0.51 -0.40 1.16
C ILE A 101 -0.39 -0.73 2.34
N GLY A 102 0.23 -1.14 3.43
CA GLY A 102 -0.48 -1.49 4.67
C GLY A 102 -1.08 -0.27 5.36
N GLY A 103 -2.10 -0.52 6.16
CA GLY A 103 -2.82 0.49 6.92
C GLY A 103 -4.03 1.08 6.20
N THR A 104 -4.71 1.99 6.88
CA THR A 104 -5.92 2.65 6.37
C THR A 104 -5.56 3.98 5.74
N VAL A 105 -6.15 4.29 4.58
CA VAL A 105 -6.01 5.63 3.98
C VAL A 105 -6.60 6.68 4.93
N GLY A 106 -5.81 7.71 5.22
CA GLY A 106 -6.12 8.74 6.22
C GLY A 106 -5.31 8.61 7.51
N ASP A 107 -4.69 7.46 7.76
CA ASP A 107 -3.79 7.30 8.90
C ASP A 107 -2.49 8.06 8.67
N ILE A 108 -2.04 8.76 9.70
CA ILE A 108 -0.84 9.61 9.64
C ILE A 108 0.42 8.81 9.31
N GLU A 109 0.48 7.56 9.75
CA GLU A 109 1.60 6.65 9.51
C GLU A 109 1.78 6.30 8.03
N SER A 110 0.71 6.32 7.25
CA SER A 110 0.72 5.98 5.82
C SER A 110 1.05 7.16 4.91
N LEU A 111 1.01 8.40 5.40
CA LEU A 111 1.14 9.59 4.57
C LEU A 111 2.42 9.63 3.72
N PRO A 112 3.63 9.28 4.22
CA PRO A 112 4.84 9.29 3.38
C PRO A 112 4.77 8.27 2.22
N PHE A 113 4.12 7.13 2.44
CA PHE A 113 3.92 6.11 1.40
C PHE A 113 2.92 6.57 0.36
N LEU A 114 1.81 7.16 0.79
CA LEU A 114 0.79 7.71 -0.13
C LEU A 114 1.36 8.86 -0.96
N GLU A 115 2.18 9.72 -0.37
CA GLU A 115 2.89 10.77 -1.12
C GLU A 115 3.86 10.16 -2.16
N ALA A 116 4.60 9.11 -1.79
CA ALA A 116 5.48 8.40 -2.72
C ALA A 116 4.69 7.78 -3.89
N ILE A 117 3.51 7.19 -3.62
CA ILE A 117 2.61 6.64 -4.65
C ILE A 117 2.12 7.76 -5.57
N ARG A 118 1.69 8.89 -5.02
CA ARG A 118 1.25 10.04 -5.80
C ARG A 118 2.32 10.47 -6.79
N GLN A 119 3.57 10.58 -6.34
CA GLN A 119 4.72 10.90 -7.17
C GLN A 119 4.99 9.81 -8.21
N LEU A 120 5.04 8.54 -7.82
CA LEU A 120 5.25 7.42 -8.74
C LEU A 120 4.18 7.35 -9.84
N LYS A 121 2.92 7.55 -9.47
CA LYS A 121 1.82 7.55 -10.44
C LYS A 121 2.00 8.65 -11.48
N TRP A 122 2.50 9.82 -11.08
CA TRP A 122 2.86 10.90 -11.97
C TRP A 122 4.07 10.56 -12.86
N GLU A 123 5.14 10.03 -12.26
CA GLU A 123 6.40 9.70 -12.94
C GLU A 123 6.24 8.56 -13.97
N LEU A 124 5.47 7.53 -13.61
CA LEU A 124 5.28 6.32 -14.44
C LEU A 124 4.09 6.43 -15.40
N GLY A 125 3.19 7.37 -15.19
CA GLY A 125 2.02 7.59 -16.04
C GLY A 125 1.18 6.32 -16.19
N ARG A 126 1.01 5.85 -17.42
CA ARG A 126 0.19 4.66 -17.74
C ARG A 126 0.76 3.34 -17.21
N ASN A 127 2.02 3.32 -16.78
CA ASN A 127 2.66 2.13 -16.23
C ASN A 127 2.41 1.96 -14.73
N ALA A 128 1.68 2.88 -14.10
CA ALA A 128 1.27 2.76 -12.70
C ALA A 128 -0.25 2.74 -12.58
N VAL A 129 -0.77 1.67 -12.01
CA VAL A 129 -2.21 1.48 -11.73
C VAL A 129 -2.42 1.49 -10.22
N CYS A 130 -3.34 2.33 -9.76
CA CYS A 130 -3.75 2.39 -8.37
C CYS A 130 -5.04 1.58 -8.16
N VAL A 131 -4.92 0.51 -7.41
CA VAL A 131 -6.05 -0.31 -6.97
C VAL A 131 -6.37 0.05 -5.53
N HIS A 132 -7.58 0.49 -5.25
CA HIS A 132 -8.03 0.84 -3.91
C HIS A 132 -9.02 -0.20 -3.39
N LEU A 133 -8.65 -0.85 -2.30
CA LEU A 133 -9.49 -1.82 -1.60
C LEU A 133 -10.32 -1.12 -0.54
N THR A 134 -11.64 -1.34 -0.56
CA THR A 134 -12.56 -0.79 0.44
C THR A 134 -13.53 -1.85 0.97
N TYR A 135 -14.15 -1.55 2.08
CA TYR A 135 -15.16 -2.42 2.69
C TYR A 135 -16.58 -1.87 2.50
N VAL A 136 -17.49 -2.73 2.08
CA VAL A 136 -18.92 -2.44 1.95
C VAL A 136 -19.68 -3.28 2.99
N PRO A 137 -19.95 -2.72 4.18
CA PRO A 137 -20.62 -3.46 5.24
C PRO A 137 -22.09 -3.71 4.92
N TYR A 138 -22.58 -4.86 5.36
CA TYR A 138 -23.99 -5.17 5.40
C TYR A 138 -24.56 -4.85 6.80
N LEU A 139 -25.59 -4.02 6.84
CA LEU A 139 -26.30 -3.71 8.09
C LEU A 139 -27.50 -4.62 8.23
N SER A 140 -27.38 -5.65 9.04
CA SER A 140 -28.43 -6.65 9.26
C SER A 140 -29.76 -6.04 9.72
N ALA A 141 -29.70 -5.02 10.60
CA ALA A 141 -30.87 -4.32 11.09
C ALA A 141 -31.65 -3.55 10.00
N ALA A 142 -30.97 -3.11 8.95
CA ALA A 142 -31.56 -2.38 7.82
C ALA A 142 -31.76 -3.25 6.58
N GLY A 143 -31.20 -4.46 6.56
CA GLY A 143 -31.24 -5.36 5.43
C GLY A 143 -30.54 -4.83 4.17
N GLU A 144 -29.49 -4.01 4.32
CA GLU A 144 -28.87 -3.33 3.18
C GLU A 144 -27.35 -3.18 3.29
N LEU A 145 -26.71 -3.12 2.12
CA LEU A 145 -25.30 -2.78 1.97
C LEU A 145 -25.08 -1.27 2.02
N LYS A 146 -24.07 -0.83 2.75
CA LYS A 146 -23.71 0.59 2.90
C LYS A 146 -22.46 0.95 2.10
N THR A 147 -22.62 1.84 1.12
CA THR A 147 -21.51 2.32 0.27
C THR A 147 -20.83 3.59 0.79
N LYS A 148 -21.34 4.19 1.85
CA LYS A 148 -20.76 5.43 2.42
C LYS A 148 -19.32 5.26 2.90
N PRO A 149 -18.94 4.17 3.60
CA PRO A 149 -17.54 3.97 3.99
C PRO A 149 -16.59 3.95 2.79
N THR A 150 -16.94 3.26 1.71
CA THR A 150 -16.20 3.27 0.44
C THR A 150 -16.05 4.67 -0.13
N GLN A 151 -17.16 5.43 -0.20
CA GLN A 151 -17.12 6.80 -0.73
C GLN A 151 -16.22 7.72 0.11
N HIS A 152 -16.22 7.58 1.43
CA HIS A 152 -15.36 8.35 2.33
C HIS A 152 -13.89 7.97 2.15
N SER A 153 -13.59 6.67 2.10
CA SER A 153 -12.22 6.18 1.89
C SER A 153 -11.63 6.67 0.56
N VAL A 154 -12.41 6.62 -0.52
CA VAL A 154 -11.97 7.14 -1.83
C VAL A 154 -11.78 8.65 -1.82
N LYS A 155 -12.67 9.40 -1.15
CA LYS A 155 -12.50 10.86 -1.02
C LYS A 155 -11.24 11.23 -0.25
N GLU A 156 -10.93 10.47 0.79
CA GLU A 156 -9.70 10.68 1.55
C GLU A 156 -8.47 10.44 0.66
N LEU A 157 -8.44 9.35 -0.12
CA LEU A 157 -7.38 9.09 -1.09
C LEU A 157 -7.27 10.21 -2.14
N GLN A 158 -8.39 10.69 -2.66
CA GLN A 158 -8.44 11.79 -3.64
C GLN A 158 -7.94 13.10 -3.03
N SER A 159 -8.19 13.36 -1.73
CA SER A 159 -7.69 14.57 -1.05
C SER A 159 -6.16 14.61 -1.00
N LEU A 160 -5.50 13.45 -1.03
CA LEU A 160 -4.05 13.30 -1.15
C LEU A 160 -3.54 13.39 -2.60
N GLY A 161 -4.42 13.67 -3.56
CA GLY A 161 -4.05 13.77 -4.98
C GLY A 161 -3.94 12.44 -5.72
N ILE A 162 -4.51 11.36 -5.18
CA ILE A 162 -4.47 10.04 -5.82
C ILE A 162 -5.89 9.67 -6.28
N GLN A 163 -6.08 9.54 -7.58
CA GLN A 163 -7.29 8.97 -8.16
C GLN A 163 -7.08 7.47 -8.33
N PRO A 164 -7.90 6.60 -7.71
CA PRO A 164 -7.85 5.17 -7.97
C PRO A 164 -8.30 4.87 -9.42
N ASP A 165 -7.64 3.91 -10.05
CA ASP A 165 -8.01 3.41 -11.38
C ASP A 165 -9.01 2.26 -11.27
N ILE A 166 -8.87 1.43 -10.22
CA ILE A 166 -9.70 0.28 -9.94
C ILE A 166 -10.14 0.32 -8.47
N LEU A 167 -11.41 0.01 -8.23
CA LEU A 167 -11.95 -0.21 -6.89
C LEU A 167 -12.25 -1.69 -6.67
N VAL A 168 -11.71 -2.26 -5.61
CA VAL A 168 -12.06 -3.59 -5.12
C VAL A 168 -12.95 -3.44 -3.89
N LEU A 169 -14.17 -3.96 -3.97
CA LEU A 169 -15.17 -3.83 -2.92
C LEU A 169 -15.26 -5.14 -2.13
N ARG A 170 -14.65 -5.18 -0.96
CA ARG A 170 -14.76 -6.30 -0.04
C ARG A 170 -16.13 -6.28 0.61
N THR A 171 -16.89 -7.35 0.45
CA THR A 171 -18.25 -7.48 0.98
C THR A 171 -18.60 -8.95 1.25
N GLU A 172 -19.55 -9.19 2.15
CA GLU A 172 -20.08 -10.52 2.46
C GLU A 172 -21.27 -10.90 1.56
N HIS A 173 -21.82 -9.93 0.83
CA HIS A 173 -22.99 -10.12 -0.01
C HIS A 173 -22.73 -9.69 -1.45
N GLU A 174 -23.42 -10.30 -2.38
CA GLU A 174 -23.31 -9.96 -3.79
C GLU A 174 -23.73 -8.50 -4.05
N LEU A 175 -22.91 -7.81 -4.83
CA LEU A 175 -23.13 -6.43 -5.23
C LEU A 175 -23.94 -6.37 -6.53
N SER A 176 -25.12 -5.77 -6.48
CA SER A 176 -25.90 -5.52 -7.68
C SER A 176 -25.19 -4.58 -8.65
N ALA A 177 -25.45 -4.73 -9.94
CA ALA A 177 -24.91 -3.83 -10.98
C ALA A 177 -25.27 -2.35 -10.72
N GLY A 178 -26.47 -2.09 -10.19
CA GLY A 178 -26.90 -0.74 -9.81
C GLY A 178 -26.07 -0.16 -8.68
N LEU A 179 -25.69 -0.96 -7.70
CA LEU A 179 -24.84 -0.52 -6.57
C LEU A 179 -23.42 -0.23 -7.04
N ARG A 180 -22.85 -1.10 -7.89
CA ARG A 180 -21.51 -0.87 -8.50
C ARG A 180 -21.50 0.41 -9.32
N LYS A 181 -22.50 0.65 -10.17
CA LYS A 181 -22.62 1.89 -10.94
C LYS A 181 -22.75 3.13 -10.04
N LYS A 182 -23.50 3.03 -8.94
CA LYS A 182 -23.58 4.11 -7.94
C LYS A 182 -22.22 4.42 -7.32
N VAL A 183 -21.48 3.40 -6.88
CA VAL A 183 -20.13 3.57 -6.33
C VAL A 183 -19.19 4.18 -7.35
N ALA A 184 -19.18 3.66 -8.57
CA ALA A 184 -18.39 4.17 -9.68
C ALA A 184 -18.58 5.69 -9.89
N ASN A 185 -19.83 6.14 -9.95
CA ASN A 185 -20.15 7.56 -10.14
C ASN A 185 -19.67 8.42 -8.97
N PHE A 186 -19.83 7.97 -7.71
CA PHE A 186 -19.37 8.74 -6.55
C PHE A 186 -17.85 8.79 -6.40
N CYS A 187 -17.16 7.78 -6.91
CA CYS A 187 -15.71 7.61 -6.76
C CYS A 187 -14.93 8.03 -8.01
N ASN A 188 -15.64 8.47 -9.06
CA ASN A 188 -15.03 8.87 -10.33
C ASN A 188 -14.16 7.77 -10.96
N VAL A 189 -14.70 6.55 -10.96
CA VAL A 189 -14.07 5.35 -11.55
C VAL A 189 -15.01 4.77 -12.59
N SER A 190 -14.48 4.12 -13.63
CA SER A 190 -15.31 3.43 -14.61
C SER A 190 -16.13 2.33 -13.93
N PRO A 191 -17.42 2.15 -14.27
CA PRO A 191 -18.22 1.03 -13.74
C PRO A 191 -17.56 -0.35 -13.96
N ASP A 192 -16.85 -0.52 -15.06
CA ASP A 192 -16.14 -1.76 -15.38
C ASP A 192 -14.87 -1.99 -14.53
N ALA A 193 -14.40 -0.94 -13.86
CA ALA A 193 -13.27 -0.99 -12.93
C ALA A 193 -13.70 -1.08 -11.45
N VAL A 194 -14.98 -1.40 -11.17
CA VAL A 194 -15.51 -1.66 -9.83
C VAL A 194 -15.78 -3.15 -9.69
N VAL A 195 -14.98 -3.82 -8.88
CA VAL A 195 -14.95 -5.29 -8.71
C VAL A 195 -15.41 -5.68 -7.32
#